data_4e4f041468b875be76a1703737654919
#
_entry.id   4e4f041468b875be76a1703737654919
#
_cell.length_a   1.000
_cell.length_b   1.000
_cell.length_c   1.000
_cell.angle_alpha   90.00
_cell.angle_beta   90.00
_cell.angle_gamma   90.00
#
_symmetry.space_group_name_H-M   'P 1'
#
loop_
_entity.id
_entity.type
_entity.pdbx_description
1 polymer ?
#
loop_
_entity_poly.entity_id
_entity_poly.type
_entity_poly.pdbx_seq_one_letter_code
_entity_poly.pdbx_strand_id
1 'polypeptide(L)'
;GAVTAILEIGIGTNNVDVVSNMGLNGQPGASLRAFRDFCPNSVVHGADIDNRILINEGRISSFVVDQTDLESINILSTKLLNEYDLIIDDGLHSIDANLATVCLGLKHLARDGRIVIEDIGDDAIPVWNVVTTILSRSDYGCSLYKTPGMNVFVVERY
;
A
#
# COMPACT_ATOMS: atom_id res chain seq x y z
N GLY A 1 16.42 8.82 -7.85
CA GLY A 1 15.60 9.55 -8.82
C GLY A 1 14.49 10.32 -8.11
N ALA A 2 13.77 11.19 -8.84
CA ALA A 2 12.57 11.81 -8.27
C ALA A 2 11.43 10.79 -8.27
N VAL A 3 10.63 10.72 -7.19
CA VAL A 3 9.42 9.88 -7.13
C VAL A 3 8.41 10.39 -8.15
N THR A 4 7.95 9.51 -9.04
CA THR A 4 7.05 9.86 -10.16
C THR A 4 5.71 9.15 -10.09
N ALA A 5 5.61 8.01 -9.40
CA ALA A 5 4.37 7.27 -9.21
C ALA A 5 4.28 6.68 -7.80
N ILE A 6 3.15 6.91 -7.15
CA ILE A 6 2.85 6.43 -5.80
C ILE A 6 1.51 5.69 -5.82
N LEU A 7 1.45 4.54 -5.15
CA LEU A 7 0.23 3.79 -4.88
C LEU A 7 0.07 3.61 -3.37
N GLU A 8 -1.11 3.91 -2.84
CA GLU A 8 -1.48 3.63 -1.45
C GLU A 8 -2.75 2.76 -1.44
N ILE A 9 -2.72 1.66 -0.70
CA ILE A 9 -3.89 0.81 -0.43
C ILE A 9 -4.30 1.05 1.02
N GLY A 10 -5.60 1.37 1.23
CA GLY A 10 -6.09 1.93 2.47
C GLY A 10 -5.93 3.45 2.47
N ILE A 11 -6.89 4.17 1.90
CA ILE A 11 -6.87 5.65 1.87
C ILE A 11 -7.66 6.28 3.01
N GLY A 12 -8.10 5.42 3.92
CA GLY A 12 -8.75 5.74 5.19
C GLY A 12 -10.19 6.19 5.05
N THR A 13 -11.12 5.33 5.43
CA THR A 13 -12.53 5.71 5.55
C THR A 13 -12.87 6.18 6.97
N ASN A 14 -13.84 7.08 7.10
CA ASN A 14 -14.47 7.43 8.38
C ASN A 14 -15.87 6.82 8.55
N ASN A 15 -16.27 5.93 7.65
CA ASN A 15 -17.51 5.18 7.75
C ASN A 15 -17.35 4.01 8.73
N VAL A 16 -18.05 4.08 9.85
CA VAL A 16 -17.93 3.14 10.99
C VAL A 16 -18.38 1.72 10.69
N ASP A 17 -19.06 1.49 9.58
CA ASP A 17 -19.48 0.18 9.09
C ASP A 17 -18.36 -0.56 8.32
N VAL A 18 -17.23 0.09 8.09
CA VAL A 18 -16.04 -0.51 7.44
C VAL A 18 -15.02 -0.91 8.48
N VAL A 19 -14.46 -2.12 8.35
CA VAL A 19 -13.34 -2.58 9.20
C VAL A 19 -12.10 -1.72 8.91
N SER A 20 -11.28 -1.47 9.92
CA SER A 20 -10.09 -0.57 9.82
C SER A 20 -10.42 0.87 9.43
N ASN A 21 -11.58 1.38 9.85
CA ASN A 21 -11.90 2.81 9.64
C ASN A 21 -11.10 3.71 10.60
N MET A 22 -10.82 4.93 10.15
CA MET A 22 -10.09 5.94 10.94
C MET A 22 -10.93 6.62 12.03
N GLY A 23 -12.18 6.22 12.24
CA GLY A 23 -13.12 6.89 13.10
C GLY A 23 -13.66 8.22 12.53
N LEU A 24 -14.60 8.83 13.26
CA LEU A 24 -15.39 9.97 12.79
C LEU A 24 -14.56 11.23 12.45
N ASN A 25 -13.37 11.37 13.02
CA ASN A 25 -12.50 12.52 12.79
C ASN A 25 -11.47 12.30 11.68
N GLY A 26 -11.45 11.12 11.07
CA GLY A 26 -10.58 10.80 9.95
C GLY A 26 -10.88 11.67 8.73
N GLN A 27 -9.87 11.89 7.89
CA GLN A 27 -9.99 12.64 6.64
C GLN A 27 -9.60 11.75 5.46
N PRO A 28 -10.56 11.10 4.80
CA PRO A 28 -10.29 10.20 3.69
C PRO A 28 -9.39 10.83 2.62
N GLY A 29 -8.32 10.14 2.24
CA GLY A 29 -7.36 10.57 1.24
C GLY A 29 -6.45 11.73 1.65
N ALA A 30 -6.31 12.02 2.94
CA ALA A 30 -5.38 13.06 3.41
C ALA A 30 -3.93 12.74 3.02
N SER A 31 -3.50 11.49 3.13
CA SER A 31 -2.19 11.00 2.72
C SER A 31 -1.96 11.18 1.21
N LEU A 32 -2.92 10.82 0.37
CA LEU A 32 -2.83 11.02 -1.09
C LEU A 32 -2.61 12.49 -1.45
N ARG A 33 -3.30 13.40 -0.77
CA ARG A 33 -3.12 14.85 -0.99
C ARG A 33 -1.75 15.32 -0.51
N ALA A 34 -1.28 14.80 0.63
CA ALA A 34 0.06 15.09 1.14
C ALA A 34 1.14 14.62 0.14
N PHE A 35 1.04 13.40 -0.39
CA PHE A 35 1.96 12.91 -1.42
C PHE A 35 1.93 13.76 -2.69
N ARG A 36 0.73 14.10 -3.20
CA ARG A 36 0.58 14.98 -4.35
C ARG A 36 1.28 16.32 -4.17
N ASP A 37 1.15 16.90 -2.98
CA ASP A 37 1.68 18.24 -2.70
C ASP A 37 3.18 18.21 -2.42
N PHE A 38 3.67 17.16 -1.73
CA PHE A 38 5.08 16.96 -1.44
C PHE A 38 5.89 16.51 -2.68
N CYS A 39 5.28 15.71 -3.57
CA CYS A 39 5.89 15.20 -4.79
C CYS A 39 5.22 15.85 -6.03
N PRO A 40 5.60 17.07 -6.44
CA PRO A 40 4.84 17.86 -7.42
C PRO A 40 4.80 17.24 -8.82
N ASN A 41 5.68 16.30 -9.12
CA ASN A 41 5.74 15.61 -10.43
C ASN A 41 5.13 14.20 -10.40
N SER A 42 4.61 13.74 -9.26
CA SER A 42 4.07 12.38 -9.11
C SER A 42 2.63 12.28 -9.59
N VAL A 43 2.30 11.12 -10.17
CA VAL A 43 0.94 10.58 -10.20
C VAL A 43 0.72 9.82 -8.89
N VAL A 44 -0.42 10.01 -8.25
CA VAL A 44 -0.77 9.36 -6.98
C VAL A 44 -2.03 8.54 -7.19
N HIS A 45 -1.92 7.25 -6.98
CA HIS A 45 -3.07 6.35 -6.99
C HIS A 45 -3.41 5.91 -5.57
N GLY A 46 -4.70 5.82 -5.29
CA GLY A 46 -5.21 5.25 -4.05
C GLY A 46 -6.14 4.08 -4.32
N ALA A 47 -6.26 3.15 -3.38
CA ALA A 47 -7.26 2.10 -3.45
C ALA A 47 -7.84 1.82 -2.07
N ASP A 48 -9.15 1.54 -2.00
CA ASP A 48 -9.85 1.27 -0.74
C ASP A 48 -11.05 0.35 -1.00
N ILE A 49 -11.50 -0.36 0.03
CA ILE A 49 -12.72 -1.16 -0.04
C ILE A 49 -13.97 -0.28 -0.06
N ASP A 50 -13.91 0.90 0.54
CA ASP A 50 -15.04 1.83 0.63
C ASP A 50 -15.14 2.73 -0.61
N ASN A 51 -16.04 2.40 -1.50
CA ASN A 51 -16.26 3.16 -2.73
C ASN A 51 -16.79 4.58 -2.50
N ARG A 52 -17.29 4.90 -1.31
CA ARG A 52 -17.87 6.21 -0.95
C ARG A 52 -16.83 7.29 -0.75
N ILE A 53 -15.55 6.89 -0.52
CA ILE A 53 -14.46 7.82 -0.21
C ILE A 53 -13.48 8.00 -1.38
N LEU A 54 -13.76 7.42 -2.53
CA LEU A 54 -12.86 7.49 -3.67
C LEU A 54 -12.67 8.93 -4.16
N ILE A 55 -11.45 9.26 -4.53
CA ILE A 55 -11.02 10.60 -4.91
C ILE A 55 -10.46 10.58 -6.34
N ASN A 56 -10.92 11.53 -7.16
CA ASN A 56 -10.36 11.80 -8.47
C ASN A 56 -10.17 13.31 -8.62
N GLU A 57 -8.99 13.80 -8.28
CA GLU A 57 -8.67 15.23 -8.27
C GLU A 57 -7.21 15.51 -8.66
N GLY A 58 -7.00 16.38 -9.61
CA GLY A 58 -5.65 16.74 -10.07
C GLY A 58 -4.86 15.49 -10.52
N ARG A 59 -3.74 15.19 -9.84
CA ARG A 59 -2.89 14.04 -10.12
C ARG A 59 -3.23 12.81 -9.26
N ILE A 60 -4.37 12.82 -8.56
CA ILE A 60 -4.85 11.72 -7.73
C ILE A 60 -5.98 10.98 -8.47
N SER A 61 -5.89 9.66 -8.54
CA SER A 61 -6.98 8.76 -8.95
C SER A 61 -7.10 7.61 -7.97
N SER A 62 -8.32 7.23 -7.61
CA SER A 62 -8.52 6.10 -6.70
C SER A 62 -9.49 5.05 -7.22
N PHE A 63 -9.35 3.82 -6.72
CA PHE A 63 -9.99 2.61 -7.20
C PHE A 63 -10.60 1.83 -6.04
N VAL A 64 -11.62 1.03 -6.32
CA VAL A 64 -12.12 0.05 -5.35
C VAL A 64 -11.21 -1.16 -5.33
N VAL A 65 -10.87 -1.65 -4.13
CA VAL A 65 -10.19 -2.93 -3.93
C VAL A 65 -10.63 -3.59 -2.62
N ASP A 66 -10.91 -4.87 -2.66
CA ASP A 66 -10.94 -5.75 -1.50
C ASP A 66 -9.62 -6.52 -1.47
N GLN A 67 -8.77 -6.24 -0.46
CA GLN A 67 -7.46 -6.88 -0.31
C GLN A 67 -7.56 -8.38 0.00
N THR A 68 -8.71 -8.85 0.46
CA THR A 68 -8.96 -10.27 0.79
C THR A 68 -9.49 -11.06 -0.40
N ASP A 69 -9.84 -10.39 -1.51
CA ASP A 69 -10.32 -11.01 -2.74
C ASP A 69 -9.27 -10.92 -3.85
N LEU A 70 -8.72 -12.07 -4.23
CA LEU A 70 -7.70 -12.15 -5.29
C LEU A 70 -8.21 -11.69 -6.66
N GLU A 71 -9.51 -11.83 -6.95
CA GLU A 71 -10.09 -11.31 -8.19
C GLU A 71 -10.12 -9.79 -8.17
N SER A 72 -10.51 -9.18 -7.04
CA SER A 72 -10.47 -7.73 -6.82
C SER A 72 -9.05 -7.17 -6.99
N ILE A 73 -8.03 -7.83 -6.42
CA ILE A 73 -6.61 -7.47 -6.59
C ILE A 73 -6.18 -7.57 -8.06
N ASN A 74 -6.58 -8.62 -8.77
CA ASN A 74 -6.24 -8.77 -10.19
C ASN A 74 -6.92 -7.69 -11.05
N ILE A 75 -8.17 -7.34 -10.77
CA ILE A 75 -8.88 -6.24 -11.44
C ILE A 75 -8.16 -4.91 -11.16
N LEU A 76 -7.79 -4.62 -9.92
CA LEU A 76 -6.99 -3.43 -9.59
C LEU A 76 -5.71 -3.40 -10.42
N SER A 77 -4.95 -4.50 -10.45
CA SER A 77 -3.70 -4.60 -11.21
C SER A 77 -3.84 -4.16 -12.68
N THR A 78 -4.99 -4.42 -13.32
CA THR A 78 -5.22 -4.00 -14.73
C THR A 78 -5.42 -2.49 -14.90
N LYS A 79 -5.71 -1.77 -13.82
CA LYS A 79 -5.98 -0.32 -13.81
C LYS A 79 -4.76 0.51 -13.39
N LEU A 80 -3.76 -0.14 -12.81
CA LEU A 80 -2.57 0.50 -12.30
C LEU A 80 -1.57 0.84 -13.43
N LEU A 81 -0.64 1.74 -13.11
CA LEU A 81 0.54 1.97 -13.95
C LEU A 81 1.44 0.72 -13.96
N ASN A 82 2.27 0.62 -14.99
CA ASN A 82 3.22 -0.49 -15.07
C ASN A 82 4.24 -0.48 -13.93
N GLU A 83 4.65 0.71 -13.47
CA GLU A 83 5.67 0.86 -12.43
C GLU A 83 5.32 1.98 -11.44
N TYR A 84 5.63 1.73 -10.17
CA TYR A 84 5.54 2.67 -9.05
C TYR A 84 6.86 2.75 -8.31
N ASP A 85 7.27 3.95 -7.94
CA ASP A 85 8.45 4.19 -7.08
C ASP A 85 8.14 3.88 -5.61
N LEU A 86 6.88 4.05 -5.19
CA LEU A 86 6.43 3.81 -3.84
C LEU A 86 5.04 3.16 -3.85
N ILE A 87 4.93 2.03 -3.14
CA ILE A 87 3.67 1.33 -2.89
C ILE A 87 3.52 1.20 -1.38
N ILE A 88 2.40 1.65 -0.82
CA ILE A 88 2.12 1.63 0.62
C ILE A 88 0.88 0.78 0.87
N ASP A 89 0.91 -0.03 1.91
CA ASP A 89 -0.23 -0.74 2.48
C ASP A 89 -0.51 -0.22 3.88
N ASP A 90 -1.58 0.55 4.02
CA ASP A 90 -2.17 1.07 5.25
C ASP A 90 -3.66 0.70 5.31
N GLY A 91 -4.00 -0.53 4.89
CA GLY A 91 -5.38 -0.97 4.69
C GLY A 91 -5.96 -1.81 5.83
N LEU A 92 -6.18 -3.11 5.58
CA LEU A 92 -6.85 -4.00 6.54
C LEU A 92 -5.94 -4.48 7.67
N HIS A 93 -4.63 -4.42 7.52
CA HIS A 93 -3.59 -4.86 8.48
C HIS A 93 -3.64 -6.34 8.83
N SER A 94 -4.33 -7.18 8.05
CA SER A 94 -4.29 -8.63 8.19
C SER A 94 -3.16 -9.22 7.34
N ILE A 95 -2.62 -10.37 7.77
CA ILE A 95 -1.48 -11.02 7.10
C ILE A 95 -1.80 -11.33 5.63
N ASP A 96 -2.98 -11.86 5.35
CA ASP A 96 -3.44 -12.22 4.00
C ASP A 96 -3.60 -10.99 3.10
N ALA A 97 -4.20 -9.91 3.60
CA ALA A 97 -4.34 -8.64 2.90
C ALA A 97 -2.97 -8.00 2.58
N ASN A 98 -2.08 -7.94 3.58
CA ASN A 98 -0.73 -7.42 3.39
C ASN A 98 0.08 -8.25 2.38
N LEU A 99 -0.01 -9.60 2.43
CA LEU A 99 0.64 -10.46 1.45
C LEU A 99 0.08 -10.27 0.04
N ALA A 100 -1.23 -10.05 -0.10
CA ALA A 100 -1.84 -9.73 -1.39
C ALA A 100 -1.28 -8.41 -1.96
N THR A 101 -1.10 -7.39 -1.11
CA THR A 101 -0.45 -6.13 -1.51
C THR A 101 1.02 -6.34 -1.91
N VAL A 102 1.78 -7.15 -1.16
CA VAL A 102 3.16 -7.48 -1.57
C VAL A 102 3.16 -8.15 -2.94
N CYS A 103 2.31 -9.16 -3.16
CA CYS A 103 2.23 -9.84 -4.45
C CYS A 103 1.82 -8.92 -5.61
N LEU A 104 0.88 -7.99 -5.38
CA LEU A 104 0.53 -6.94 -6.32
C LEU A 104 1.72 -6.02 -6.57
N GLY A 105 2.34 -5.54 -5.51
CA GLY A 105 3.46 -4.62 -5.56
C GLY A 105 4.66 -5.16 -6.33
N LEU A 106 5.02 -6.42 -6.14
CA LEU A 106 6.12 -7.06 -6.88
C LEU A 106 5.92 -7.06 -8.40
N LYS A 107 4.68 -7.00 -8.89
CA LYS A 107 4.38 -6.87 -10.33
C LYS A 107 4.55 -5.44 -10.85
N HIS A 108 4.39 -4.45 -9.97
CA HIS A 108 4.31 -3.04 -10.32
C HIS A 108 5.43 -2.19 -9.71
N LEU A 109 6.39 -2.79 -9.00
CA LEU A 109 7.48 -2.06 -8.36
C LEU A 109 8.54 -1.65 -9.39
N ALA A 110 8.81 -0.38 -9.49
CA ALA A 110 9.90 0.17 -10.29
C ALA A 110 11.26 -0.31 -9.77
N ARG A 111 12.29 -0.26 -10.60
CA ARG A 111 13.67 -0.39 -10.13
C ARG A 111 14.00 0.74 -9.15
N ASP A 112 14.70 0.43 -8.07
CA ASP A 112 14.97 1.32 -6.94
C ASP A 112 13.70 1.76 -6.17
N GLY A 113 12.53 1.16 -6.47
CA GLY A 113 11.26 1.40 -5.79
C GLY A 113 11.13 0.65 -4.48
N ARG A 114 10.10 1.03 -3.69
CA ARG A 114 9.80 0.44 -2.39
C ARG A 114 8.34 0.05 -2.23
N ILE A 115 8.12 -1.11 -1.60
CA ILE A 115 6.82 -1.47 -1.00
C ILE A 115 6.97 -1.29 0.51
N VAL A 116 6.04 -0.60 1.13
CA VAL A 116 5.97 -0.36 2.57
C VAL A 116 4.67 -0.94 3.09
N ILE A 117 4.76 -1.86 4.05
CA ILE A 117 3.60 -2.44 4.74
C ILE A 117 3.60 -1.90 6.16
N GLU A 118 2.54 -1.20 6.53
CA GLU A 118 2.41 -0.55 7.83
C GLU A 118 1.63 -1.42 8.83
N ASP A 119 1.69 -1.05 10.08
CA ASP A 119 0.88 -1.57 11.19
C ASP A 119 0.92 -3.11 11.40
N ILE A 120 2.10 -3.70 11.25
CA ILE A 120 2.33 -5.13 11.45
C ILE A 120 2.43 -5.46 12.94
N GLY A 121 1.54 -6.33 13.41
CA GLY A 121 1.58 -6.86 14.77
C GLY A 121 2.79 -7.76 15.03
N ASP A 122 3.23 -7.86 16.29
CA ASP A 122 4.37 -8.70 16.68
C ASP A 122 4.12 -10.20 16.41
N ASP A 123 2.90 -10.64 16.43
CA ASP A 123 2.47 -12.03 16.11
C ASP A 123 2.67 -12.39 14.63
N ALA A 124 2.67 -11.42 13.74
CA ALA A 124 2.90 -11.60 12.31
C ALA A 124 4.40 -11.69 11.93
N ILE A 125 5.33 -11.30 12.81
CA ILE A 125 6.77 -11.28 12.53
C ILE A 125 7.31 -12.60 11.94
N PRO A 126 6.90 -13.81 12.44
CA PRO A 126 7.38 -15.07 11.85
C PRO A 126 7.05 -15.21 10.35
N VAL A 127 5.89 -14.72 9.91
CA VAL A 127 5.49 -14.74 8.49
C VAL A 127 6.39 -13.82 7.68
N TRP A 128 6.66 -12.61 8.17
CA TRP A 128 7.53 -11.65 7.51
C TRP A 128 8.99 -12.11 7.40
N ASN A 129 9.49 -12.92 8.35
CA ASN A 129 10.79 -13.59 8.24
C ASN A 129 10.81 -14.62 7.09
N VAL A 130 9.70 -15.33 6.86
CA VAL A 130 9.56 -16.23 5.71
C VAL A 130 9.58 -15.43 4.40
N VAL A 131 8.80 -14.36 4.31
CA VAL A 131 8.77 -13.45 3.14
C VAL A 131 10.18 -12.93 2.83
N THR A 132 10.90 -12.44 3.85
CA THR A 132 12.29 -12.00 3.72
C THR A 132 13.19 -13.10 3.14
N THR A 133 13.06 -14.32 3.65
CA THR A 133 13.87 -15.46 3.19
C THR A 133 13.60 -15.81 1.73
N ILE A 134 12.34 -15.68 1.28
CA ILE A 134 11.94 -15.95 -0.11
C ILE A 134 12.48 -14.85 -1.03
N LEU A 135 12.24 -13.58 -0.70
CA LEU A 135 12.56 -12.43 -1.56
C LEU A 135 14.06 -12.16 -1.64
N SER A 136 14.85 -12.43 -0.56
CA SER A 136 16.30 -12.26 -0.56
C SER A 136 17.07 -13.16 -1.54
N ARG A 137 16.39 -14.10 -2.20
CA ARG A 137 16.95 -14.95 -3.26
C ARG A 137 16.79 -14.38 -4.67
N SER A 138 16.25 -13.20 -4.78
CA SER A 138 15.99 -12.46 -6.03
C SER A 138 16.50 -11.03 -5.92
N ASP A 139 16.11 -10.15 -6.83
CA ASP A 139 16.57 -8.74 -6.90
C ASP A 139 15.89 -7.83 -5.86
N TYR A 140 15.50 -8.40 -4.70
CA TYR A 140 14.82 -7.65 -3.64
C TYR A 140 15.57 -7.71 -2.31
N GLY A 141 15.62 -6.57 -1.62
CA GLY A 141 15.99 -6.47 -0.22
C GLY A 141 14.74 -6.32 0.65
N CYS A 142 14.80 -6.88 1.87
CA CYS A 142 13.71 -6.77 2.83
C CYS A 142 14.23 -6.29 4.17
N SER A 143 13.48 -5.40 4.82
CA SER A 143 13.78 -4.88 6.15
C SER A 143 12.52 -4.82 7.01
N LEU A 144 12.61 -5.27 8.26
CA LEU A 144 11.55 -5.13 9.26
C LEU A 144 12.00 -4.12 10.31
N TYR A 145 11.29 -3.02 10.41
CA TYR A 145 11.57 -1.93 11.36
C TYR A 145 10.59 -1.99 12.52
N LYS A 146 11.11 -1.94 13.74
CA LYS A 146 10.30 -1.76 14.95
C LYS A 146 10.02 -0.28 15.18
N THR A 147 8.76 0.04 15.37
CA THR A 147 8.32 1.36 15.82
C THR A 147 7.63 1.24 17.19
N PRO A 148 7.43 2.35 17.93
CA PRO A 148 6.63 2.31 19.15
C PRO A 148 5.17 1.93 18.83
N GLY A 149 4.81 0.67 19.07
CA GLY A 149 3.44 0.17 18.91
C GLY A 149 3.28 -0.90 17.83
N MET A 150 3.80 -0.69 16.63
CA MET A 150 3.66 -1.61 15.50
C MET A 150 4.98 -1.75 14.73
N ASN A 151 5.02 -2.67 13.77
CA ASN A 151 6.20 -2.84 12.92
C ASN A 151 5.89 -2.40 11.48
N VAL A 152 6.94 -2.04 10.75
CA VAL A 152 6.86 -1.69 9.31
C VAL A 152 7.79 -2.62 8.54
N PHE A 153 7.26 -3.23 7.48
CA PHE A 153 8.03 -4.08 6.57
C PHE A 153 8.26 -3.36 5.25
N VAL A 154 9.49 -3.36 4.79
CA VAL A 154 9.88 -2.69 3.54
C VAL A 154 10.51 -3.70 2.59
N VAL A 155 10.05 -3.70 1.34
CA VAL A 155 10.69 -4.40 0.21
C VAL A 155 11.28 -3.36 -0.71
N GLU A 156 12.55 -3.51 -1.08
CA GLU A 156 13.24 -2.67 -2.05
C GLU A 156 13.63 -3.51 -3.26
N ARG A 157 13.48 -2.97 -4.49
CA ARG A 157 13.94 -3.60 -5.72
C ARG A 157 15.25 -2.96 -6.19
N TYR A 158 16.27 -3.77 -6.43
CA TYR A 158 17.60 -3.31 -6.91
C TYR A 158 17.75 -3.38 -8.43
#